data_ae0f8f0bf3e0f7e2ac9689f774d23665
#
_entry.id   ae0f8f0bf3e0f7e2ac9689f774d23665
#
_cell.length_a   1.000
_cell.length_b   1.000
_cell.length_c   1.000
_cell.angle_alpha   90.00
_cell.angle_beta   90.00
_cell.angle_gamma   90.00
#
_symmetry.space_group_name_H-M   'P 1'
#
loop_
_entity.id
_entity.type
_entity.pdbx_description
1 polymer ?
#
loop_
_entity_poly.entity_id
_entity_poly.type
_entity_poly.pdbx_seq_one_letter_code
_entity_poly.pdbx_strand_id
1 'polypeptide(L)'
;MAGVLTANTAEAQAMHSLRELMFGKHTDSSHDGSHMPIVAHFVSARGEGFVLDESQAAPLLRFDGDDEVFQLTAKPGANGDITFRNDVGEPVLKATRLGGMILFSGAHEDVGDPAAVTGQAPAFTPDRLTLTELWLEMAKSQLRVSHACNHRIDINANKDNIDEGIPNETIINLFAESVSVTTDALIQVASQADSRHALDKLHEVDLIEGRPPSAHIENGVLIVKLDPSRGAWGGHPSSKRIMNVVMTGLDDETRR
;
A
#
# COMPACT_ATOMS: atom_id res chain seq x y z
N MET A 1 9.88 20.14 26.50
CA MET A 1 9.16 19.66 25.30
C MET A 1 10.07 19.82 24.10
N ALA A 2 10.87 18.83 23.81
CA ALA A 2 11.71 18.79 22.60
C ALA A 2 12.05 17.31 22.34
N GLY A 3 11.27 16.63 21.52
CA GLY A 3 11.51 15.21 21.27
C GLY A 3 10.83 14.59 20.05
N VAL A 4 10.24 15.38 19.13
CA VAL A 4 9.43 14.84 18.03
C VAL A 4 10.06 15.05 16.63
N LEU A 5 11.16 15.77 16.50
CA LEU A 5 11.75 16.16 15.20
C LEU A 5 12.87 15.24 14.67
N THR A 6 13.23 14.17 15.37
CA THR A 6 14.42 13.38 14.98
C THR A 6 14.13 12.14 14.14
N ALA A 7 12.89 11.65 14.07
CA ALA A 7 12.56 10.45 13.30
C ALA A 7 12.54 10.69 11.77
N ASN A 8 11.92 11.80 11.33
CA ASN A 8 11.81 12.10 9.88
C ASN A 8 13.14 12.42 9.21
N THR A 9 14.12 12.94 9.94
CA THR A 9 15.45 13.24 9.37
C THR A 9 16.29 11.99 9.13
N ALA A 10 16.15 10.97 9.97
CA ALA A 10 16.88 9.73 9.83
C ALA A 10 16.37 8.89 8.64
N GLU A 11 15.06 8.85 8.42
CA GLU A 11 14.48 8.15 7.26
C GLU A 11 14.80 8.86 5.95
N ALA A 12 14.70 10.19 5.89
CA ALA A 12 15.08 10.97 4.70
C ALA A 12 16.58 10.83 4.39
N GLN A 13 17.45 10.80 5.41
CA GLN A 13 18.88 10.56 5.23
C GLN A 13 19.16 9.12 4.78
N ALA A 14 18.43 8.13 5.29
CA ALA A 14 18.56 6.74 4.85
C ALA A 14 18.15 6.57 3.38
N MET A 15 17.09 7.23 2.94
CA MET A 15 16.64 7.22 1.54
C MET A 15 17.64 7.89 0.61
N HIS A 16 18.22 9.04 1.02
CA HIS A 16 19.27 9.71 0.24
C HIS A 16 20.52 8.82 0.12
N SER A 17 20.92 8.15 1.21
CA SER A 17 22.04 7.22 1.21
C SER A 17 21.78 5.96 0.37
N LEU A 18 20.55 5.44 0.41
CA LEU A 18 20.10 4.31 -0.42
C LEU A 18 20.15 4.66 -1.91
N ARG A 19 19.71 5.87 -2.24
CA ARG A 19 19.75 6.38 -3.61
C ARG A 19 21.18 6.58 -4.11
N GLU A 20 22.08 7.13 -3.30
CA GLU A 20 23.50 7.24 -3.65
C GLU A 20 24.16 5.87 -3.85
N LEU A 21 23.75 4.85 -3.07
CA LEU A 21 24.21 3.47 -3.22
C LEU A 21 23.69 2.82 -4.51
N MET A 22 22.44 3.10 -4.90
CA MET A 22 21.83 2.52 -6.10
C MET A 22 22.31 3.18 -7.40
N PHE A 23 22.54 4.50 -7.39
CA PHE A 23 22.72 5.29 -8.60
C PHE A 23 24.05 6.08 -8.66
N GLY A 24 24.94 5.90 -7.67
CA GLY A 24 26.22 6.59 -7.59
C GLY A 24 26.14 8.04 -7.14
N LYS A 25 27.25 8.57 -6.62
CA LYS A 25 27.37 9.98 -6.25
C LYS A 25 27.27 10.88 -7.48
N HIS A 26 26.44 11.92 -7.40
CA HIS A 26 26.48 13.03 -8.35
C HIS A 26 27.87 13.68 -8.33
N THR A 27 28.74 13.33 -9.26
CA THR A 27 29.83 14.18 -9.68
C THR A 27 29.42 14.77 -11.01
N ASP A 28 29.27 16.10 -11.04
CA ASP A 28 29.13 16.88 -12.28
C ASP A 28 30.25 16.52 -13.25
N SER A 29 29.99 15.61 -14.16
CA SER A 29 30.77 15.44 -15.37
C SER A 29 29.86 14.88 -16.44
N SER A 30 29.63 15.74 -17.41
CA SER A 30 28.98 15.50 -18.68
C SER A 30 29.49 14.22 -19.35
N HIS A 31 28.78 13.11 -19.16
CA HIS A 31 28.78 11.97 -20.08
C HIS A 31 27.46 11.24 -19.92
N ASP A 32 26.84 10.95 -21.03
CA ASP A 32 25.59 10.30 -21.35
C ASP A 32 25.38 8.98 -20.58
N GLY A 33 25.15 9.08 -19.29
CA GLY A 33 24.75 7.98 -18.41
C GLY A 33 23.28 8.21 -18.05
N SER A 34 22.38 7.38 -18.54
CA SER A 34 20.95 7.43 -18.24
C SER A 34 20.73 7.37 -16.74
N HIS A 35 20.59 8.54 -16.12
CA HIS A 35 20.16 8.62 -14.72
C HIS A 35 18.72 8.09 -14.64
N MET A 36 18.52 7.06 -13.86
CA MET A 36 17.17 6.57 -13.60
C MET A 36 16.34 7.68 -12.95
N PRO A 37 15.15 8.00 -13.49
CA PRO A 37 14.28 9.03 -12.91
C PRO A 37 13.91 8.67 -11.48
N ILE A 38 13.67 9.69 -10.62
CA ILE A 38 13.20 9.51 -9.24
C ILE A 38 11.84 8.80 -9.23
N VAL A 39 11.03 9.06 -10.26
CA VAL A 39 9.77 8.39 -10.52
C VAL A 39 9.86 7.77 -11.89
N ALA A 40 9.88 6.46 -11.95
CA ALA A 40 10.13 5.72 -13.18
C ALA A 40 9.06 4.65 -13.40
N HIS A 41 8.67 4.50 -14.66
CA HIS A 41 7.85 3.39 -15.10
C HIS A 41 8.77 2.25 -15.57
N PHE A 42 8.42 1.04 -15.13
CA PHE A 42 9.12 -0.19 -15.44
C PHE A 42 8.18 -1.18 -16.12
N VAL A 43 8.76 -2.05 -16.93
CA VAL A 43 8.04 -3.22 -17.45
C VAL A 43 8.90 -4.46 -17.24
N SER A 44 8.32 -5.49 -16.66
CA SER A 44 8.97 -6.78 -16.46
C SER A 44 9.15 -7.53 -17.78
N ALA A 45 10.03 -8.52 -17.82
CA ALA A 45 10.25 -9.33 -19.03
C ALA A 45 8.98 -10.08 -19.48
N ARG A 46 8.01 -10.25 -18.58
CA ARG A 46 6.70 -10.86 -18.87
C ARG A 46 5.60 -9.85 -19.20
N GLY A 47 5.93 -8.57 -19.24
CA GLY A 47 5.01 -7.51 -19.63
C GLY A 47 4.20 -6.89 -18.50
N GLU A 48 4.48 -7.20 -17.24
CA GLU A 48 3.85 -6.54 -16.10
C GLU A 48 4.48 -5.18 -15.89
N GLY A 49 3.68 -4.11 -16.00
CA GLY A 49 4.11 -2.75 -15.82
C GLY A 49 3.89 -2.25 -14.39
N PHE A 50 4.75 -1.35 -13.93
CA PHE A 50 4.58 -0.67 -12.65
C PHE A 50 5.34 0.66 -12.61
N VAL A 51 4.89 1.55 -11.74
CA VAL A 51 5.58 2.80 -11.41
C VAL A 51 6.20 2.68 -10.03
N LEU A 52 7.49 2.99 -9.91
CA LEU A 52 8.19 3.16 -8.64
C LEU A 52 8.45 4.66 -8.44
N ASP A 53 7.93 5.20 -7.33
CA ASP A 53 8.12 6.60 -6.92
C ASP A 53 9.00 6.65 -5.67
N GLU A 54 10.21 7.15 -5.81
CA GLU A 54 11.18 7.38 -4.73
C GLU A 54 11.28 8.86 -4.32
N SER A 55 10.33 9.70 -4.76
CA SER A 55 10.31 11.13 -4.40
C SER A 55 9.79 11.38 -2.97
N GLN A 56 9.13 10.40 -2.37
CA GLN A 56 8.55 10.46 -1.03
C GLN A 56 9.53 9.96 0.04
N ALA A 57 9.18 10.14 1.31
CA ALA A 57 9.98 9.65 2.45
C ALA A 57 10.12 8.11 2.47
N ALA A 58 9.15 7.40 1.94
CA ALA A 58 9.20 5.97 1.69
C ALA A 58 8.90 5.69 0.21
N PRO A 59 9.50 4.67 -0.41
CA PRO A 59 9.20 4.29 -1.78
C PRO A 59 7.74 3.87 -1.93
N LEU A 60 7.11 4.32 -3.00
CA LEU A 60 5.76 3.96 -3.37
C LEU A 60 5.76 3.18 -4.68
N LEU A 61 4.88 2.22 -4.79
CA LEU A 61 4.74 1.39 -5.98
C LEU A 61 3.27 1.26 -6.36
N ARG A 62 2.97 1.35 -7.65
CA ARG A 62 1.66 1.02 -8.20
C ARG A 62 1.83 0.20 -9.47
N PHE A 63 1.10 -0.91 -9.56
CA PHE A 63 1.04 -1.72 -10.78
C PHE A 63 0.15 -1.05 -11.84
N ASP A 64 0.45 -1.30 -13.11
CA ASP A 64 -0.37 -0.82 -14.19
C ASP A 64 -1.76 -1.48 -14.14
N GLY A 65 -2.79 -0.65 -14.17
CA GLY A 65 -4.18 -1.11 -14.08
C GLY A 65 -4.70 -1.31 -12.67
N ASP A 66 -3.87 -1.15 -11.65
CA ASP A 66 -4.30 -1.11 -10.25
C ASP A 66 -4.43 0.33 -9.76
N ASP A 67 -5.38 0.55 -8.86
CA ASP A 67 -5.56 1.83 -8.19
C ASP A 67 -4.76 1.90 -6.88
N GLU A 68 -4.45 0.75 -6.26
CA GLU A 68 -3.72 0.68 -5.00
C GLU A 68 -2.26 1.13 -5.14
N VAL A 69 -1.86 2.06 -4.27
CA VAL A 69 -0.46 2.50 -4.12
C VAL A 69 0.13 1.85 -2.87
N PHE A 70 1.14 1.01 -3.06
CA PHE A 70 1.84 0.32 -1.98
C PHE A 70 2.98 1.17 -1.42
N GLN A 71 2.99 1.42 -0.13
CA GLN A 71 4.18 1.93 0.54
C GLN A 71 5.15 0.78 0.83
N LEU A 72 6.38 0.90 0.34
CA LEU A 72 7.41 -0.13 0.48
C LEU A 72 8.41 0.23 1.57
N THR A 73 8.99 -0.81 2.18
CA THR A 73 10.14 -0.69 3.09
C THR A 73 11.39 -1.17 2.39
N ALA A 74 12.36 -0.28 2.19
CA ALA A 74 13.65 -0.63 1.61
C ALA A 74 14.56 -1.29 2.66
N LYS A 75 15.10 -2.47 2.37
CA LYS A 75 16.07 -3.19 3.23
C LYS A 75 17.34 -3.47 2.45
N PRO A 76 18.49 -2.98 2.93
CA PRO A 76 19.80 -3.35 2.38
C PRO A 76 20.03 -4.86 2.52
N GLY A 77 20.47 -5.48 1.43
CA GLY A 77 20.87 -6.89 1.39
C GLY A 77 22.39 -7.06 1.43
N ALA A 78 22.84 -8.33 1.49
CA ALA A 78 24.24 -8.66 1.25
C ALA A 78 24.62 -8.22 -0.19
N ASN A 79 25.87 -7.89 -0.42
CA ASN A 79 26.39 -7.52 -1.74
C ASN A 79 25.96 -6.14 -2.29
N GLY A 80 25.28 -5.29 -1.50
CA GLY A 80 24.83 -3.96 -1.93
C GLY A 80 23.55 -3.95 -2.76
N ASP A 81 22.81 -5.04 -2.79
CA ASP A 81 21.44 -5.07 -3.32
C ASP A 81 20.48 -4.43 -2.31
N ILE A 82 19.34 -3.93 -2.79
CA ILE A 82 18.26 -3.41 -1.95
C ILE A 82 16.99 -4.19 -2.27
N THR A 83 16.34 -4.70 -1.22
CA THR A 83 15.04 -5.37 -1.35
C THR A 83 13.95 -4.47 -0.80
N PHE A 84 12.95 -4.18 -1.61
CA PHE A 84 11.74 -3.45 -1.24
C PHE A 84 10.67 -4.46 -0.84
N ARG A 85 10.10 -4.26 0.34
CA ARG A 85 9.10 -5.16 0.93
C ARG A 85 7.79 -4.42 1.15
N ASN A 86 6.68 -5.15 0.98
CA ASN A 86 5.35 -4.67 1.36
C ASN A 86 5.17 -4.70 2.90
N ASP A 87 4.00 -4.30 3.36
CA ASP A 87 3.65 -4.23 4.78
C ASP A 87 3.47 -5.61 5.44
N VAL A 88 3.27 -6.69 4.69
CA VAL A 88 3.29 -8.07 5.21
C VAL A 88 4.70 -8.67 5.27
N GLY A 89 5.71 -7.92 4.78
CA GLY A 89 7.12 -8.30 4.86
C GLY A 89 7.63 -9.12 3.67
N GLU A 90 6.82 -9.30 2.63
CA GLU A 90 7.21 -10.01 1.41
C GLU A 90 8.02 -9.12 0.48
N PRO A 91 9.02 -9.67 -0.23
CA PRO A 91 9.75 -8.93 -1.24
C PRO A 91 8.82 -8.63 -2.43
N VAL A 92 8.79 -7.37 -2.86
CA VAL A 92 8.06 -6.93 -4.06
C VAL A 92 9.02 -6.55 -5.17
N LEU A 93 10.10 -5.84 -4.83
CA LEU A 93 11.14 -5.45 -5.77
C LEU A 93 12.53 -5.72 -5.17
N LYS A 94 13.49 -5.92 -6.05
CA LYS A 94 14.91 -5.96 -5.71
C LYS A 94 15.71 -5.14 -6.70
N ALA A 95 16.37 -4.09 -6.20
CA ALA A 95 17.37 -3.37 -6.96
C ALA A 95 18.74 -4.01 -6.74
N THR A 96 19.39 -4.39 -7.83
CA THR A 96 20.71 -5.00 -7.76
C THR A 96 21.80 -3.91 -7.77
N ARG A 97 22.95 -4.17 -7.17
CA ARG A 97 24.11 -3.26 -7.19
C ARG A 97 24.56 -2.85 -8.60
N LEU A 98 24.25 -3.65 -9.60
CA LEU A 98 24.60 -3.38 -11.00
C LEU A 98 23.54 -2.55 -11.73
N GLY A 99 22.54 -2.03 -11.03
CA GLY A 99 21.47 -1.18 -11.59
C GLY A 99 20.31 -1.95 -12.24
N GLY A 100 20.23 -3.28 -12.06
CA GLY A 100 19.07 -4.07 -12.49
C GLY A 100 17.93 -4.02 -11.49
N MET A 101 16.68 -4.11 -11.99
CA MET A 101 15.49 -4.26 -11.17
C MET A 101 14.88 -5.64 -11.37
N ILE A 102 14.41 -6.26 -10.31
CA ILE A 102 13.72 -7.56 -10.32
C ILE A 102 12.39 -7.38 -9.61
N LEU A 103 11.31 -7.75 -10.29
CA LEU A 103 9.94 -7.76 -9.75
C LEU A 103 9.60 -9.14 -9.21
N PHE A 104 9.00 -9.19 -8.01
CA PHE A 104 8.44 -10.39 -7.39
C PHE A 104 6.93 -10.21 -7.31
N SER A 105 6.18 -10.81 -8.23
CA SER A 105 4.73 -10.67 -8.27
C SER A 105 4.05 -11.97 -8.70
N GLY A 106 2.81 -12.18 -8.27
CA GLY A 106 1.93 -13.25 -8.69
C GLY A 106 2.55 -14.64 -8.62
N ALA A 107 2.42 -15.42 -9.67
CA ALA A 107 2.91 -16.81 -9.74
C ALA A 107 4.45 -16.96 -9.70
N HIS A 108 5.19 -15.84 -9.64
CA HIS A 108 6.65 -15.82 -9.72
C HIS A 108 7.31 -15.09 -8.54
N GLU A 109 6.59 -14.98 -7.42
CA GLU A 109 7.10 -14.36 -6.19
C GLU A 109 8.42 -14.98 -5.70
N ASP A 110 8.67 -16.26 -5.97
CA ASP A 110 9.88 -16.96 -5.54
C ASP A 110 11.10 -16.76 -6.44
N VAL A 111 10.89 -16.53 -7.74
CA VAL A 111 11.98 -16.49 -8.74
C VAL A 111 12.34 -15.05 -9.12
N GLY A 112 11.35 -14.17 -9.13
CA GLY A 112 11.46 -12.80 -9.63
C GLY A 112 11.56 -12.73 -11.16
N ASP A 113 11.22 -11.55 -11.68
CA ASP A 113 11.22 -11.26 -13.12
C ASP A 113 12.02 -9.98 -13.39
N PRO A 114 13.06 -10.01 -14.23
CA PRO A 114 13.82 -8.79 -14.56
C PRO A 114 12.91 -7.72 -15.15
N ALA A 115 13.04 -6.48 -14.68
CA ALA A 115 12.29 -5.34 -15.15
C ALA A 115 13.23 -4.25 -15.67
N ALA A 116 12.82 -3.61 -16.77
CA ALA A 116 13.55 -2.51 -17.39
C ALA A 116 12.77 -1.20 -17.28
N VAL A 117 13.49 -0.09 -17.10
CA VAL A 117 12.92 1.26 -17.17
C VAL A 117 12.41 1.51 -18.57
N THR A 118 11.17 1.96 -18.69
CA THR A 118 10.57 2.35 -19.98
C THR A 118 10.38 3.85 -20.13
N GLY A 119 10.42 4.59 -19.00
CA GLY A 119 10.31 6.04 -19.03
C GLY A 119 10.18 6.67 -17.65
N GLN A 120 10.02 7.99 -17.65
CA GLN A 120 9.67 8.76 -16.48
C GLN A 120 8.15 8.72 -16.28
N ALA A 121 7.71 8.66 -15.02
CA ALA A 121 6.30 8.76 -14.63
C ALA A 121 6.06 10.00 -13.75
N PRO A 122 4.82 10.46 -13.61
CA PRO A 122 4.46 11.47 -12.61
C PRO A 122 4.55 10.90 -11.20
N ALA A 123 4.94 11.74 -10.24
CA ALA A 123 4.88 11.38 -8.82
C ALA A 123 3.44 11.13 -8.38
N PHE A 124 3.27 10.18 -7.45
CA PHE A 124 1.95 9.92 -6.89
C PHE A 124 1.51 11.08 -6.01
N THR A 125 0.28 11.50 -6.25
CA THR A 125 -0.42 12.50 -5.42
C THR A 125 -1.78 11.95 -5.04
N PRO A 126 -2.17 12.01 -3.74
CA PRO A 126 -3.50 11.57 -3.35
C PRO A 126 -4.56 12.43 -4.03
N ASP A 127 -5.69 11.83 -4.36
CA ASP A 127 -6.86 12.56 -4.83
C ASP A 127 -7.36 13.51 -3.73
N ARG A 128 -7.78 14.73 -4.13
CA ARG A 128 -8.32 15.70 -3.19
C ARG A 128 -9.83 15.51 -3.10
N LEU A 129 -10.24 14.76 -2.10
CA LEU A 129 -11.65 14.51 -1.85
C LEU A 129 -12.21 15.46 -0.79
N THR A 130 -13.45 15.85 -0.98
CA THR A 130 -14.26 16.50 0.05
C THR A 130 -14.87 15.46 0.98
N LEU A 131 -15.31 15.88 2.16
CA LEU A 131 -16.01 14.98 3.08
C LEU A 131 -17.26 14.36 2.46
N THR A 132 -17.98 15.11 1.63
CA THR A 132 -19.16 14.61 0.92
C THR A 132 -18.81 13.51 -0.09
N GLU A 133 -17.72 13.67 -0.79
CA GLU A 133 -17.22 12.66 -1.73
C GLU A 133 -16.74 11.40 -1.00
N LEU A 134 -16.08 11.53 0.15
CA LEU A 134 -15.74 10.39 1.01
C LEU A 134 -16.96 9.58 1.41
N TRP A 135 -18.02 10.24 1.90
CA TRP A 135 -19.26 9.53 2.27
C TRP A 135 -19.94 8.86 1.07
N LEU A 136 -19.88 9.49 -0.09
CA LEU A 136 -20.40 8.89 -1.32
C LEU A 136 -19.60 7.67 -1.74
N GLU A 137 -18.27 7.72 -1.61
CA GLU A 137 -17.40 6.59 -1.92
C GLU A 137 -17.59 5.43 -0.95
N MET A 138 -17.74 5.70 0.34
CA MET A 138 -18.10 4.68 1.33
C MET A 138 -19.43 4.00 1.01
N ALA A 139 -20.45 4.77 0.63
CA ALA A 139 -21.76 4.20 0.27
C ALA A 139 -21.69 3.31 -0.99
N LYS A 140 -20.93 3.73 -2.02
CA LYS A 140 -20.69 2.91 -3.22
C LYS A 140 -19.91 1.63 -2.88
N SER A 141 -18.88 1.75 -2.07
CA SER A 141 -18.04 0.64 -1.62
C SER A 141 -18.83 -0.39 -0.83
N GLN A 142 -19.70 0.06 0.07
CA GLN A 142 -20.63 -0.80 0.79
C GLN A 142 -21.53 -1.60 -0.16
N LEU A 143 -22.08 -0.96 -1.20
CA LEU A 143 -22.90 -1.64 -2.21
C LEU A 143 -22.08 -2.66 -3.02
N ARG A 144 -20.87 -2.30 -3.46
CA ARG A 144 -19.96 -3.19 -4.21
C ARG A 144 -19.61 -4.44 -3.40
N VAL A 145 -19.19 -4.28 -2.14
CA VAL A 145 -18.82 -5.39 -1.25
C VAL A 145 -20.03 -6.26 -0.96
N SER A 146 -21.17 -5.66 -0.58
CA SER A 146 -22.40 -6.41 -0.29
C SER A 146 -22.89 -7.22 -1.48
N HIS A 147 -22.75 -6.68 -2.70
CA HIS A 147 -23.07 -7.41 -3.93
C HIS A 147 -22.12 -8.57 -4.18
N ALA A 148 -20.81 -8.36 -4.01
CA ALA A 148 -19.80 -9.40 -4.22
C ALA A 148 -19.94 -10.55 -3.21
N CYS A 149 -20.24 -10.23 -1.94
CA CYS A 149 -20.41 -11.20 -0.86
C CYS A 149 -21.80 -11.86 -0.85
N ASN A 150 -22.75 -11.32 -1.63
CA ASN A 150 -24.16 -11.78 -1.68
C ASN A 150 -24.89 -11.66 -0.32
N HIS A 151 -24.43 -10.78 0.55
CA HIS A 151 -25.11 -10.36 1.80
C HIS A 151 -24.67 -8.94 2.18
N ARG A 152 -25.41 -8.33 3.10
CA ARG A 152 -25.11 -6.96 3.54
C ARG A 152 -23.86 -6.93 4.39
N ILE A 153 -22.92 -6.05 4.03
CA ILE A 153 -21.76 -5.66 4.81
C ILE A 153 -21.79 -4.14 4.95
N ASP A 154 -21.87 -3.65 6.19
CA ASP A 154 -21.84 -2.22 6.47
C ASP A 154 -20.39 -1.73 6.56
N ILE A 155 -20.09 -0.55 5.98
CA ILE A 155 -18.78 0.09 6.07
C ILE A 155 -18.93 1.36 6.90
N ASN A 156 -18.28 1.39 8.06
CA ASN A 156 -18.31 2.51 8.99
C ASN A 156 -16.95 3.17 9.11
N ALA A 157 -16.97 4.48 9.32
CA ALA A 157 -15.80 5.23 9.78
C ALA A 157 -16.13 5.81 11.16
N ASN A 158 -15.18 5.76 12.09
CA ASN A 158 -15.40 6.35 13.41
C ASN A 158 -15.61 7.86 13.26
N LYS A 159 -16.84 8.29 13.52
CA LYS A 159 -17.27 9.69 13.37
C LYS A 159 -16.54 10.64 14.32
N ASP A 160 -16.11 10.16 15.49
CA ASP A 160 -15.50 11.00 16.51
C ASP A 160 -14.24 11.70 16.00
N ASN A 161 -13.54 11.07 15.04
CA ASN A 161 -12.33 11.61 14.42
C ASN A 161 -12.61 12.47 13.17
N ILE A 162 -13.81 12.37 12.60
CA ILE A 162 -14.21 13.10 11.39
C ILE A 162 -15.09 14.31 11.76
N ASP A 163 -15.84 14.26 12.87
CA ASP A 163 -16.84 15.28 13.25
C ASP A 163 -16.30 16.36 14.23
N GLU A 164 -15.15 16.16 14.91
CA GLU A 164 -14.58 17.14 15.86
C GLU A 164 -13.85 18.34 15.19
N GLY A 165 -14.29 18.72 14.02
CA GLY A 165 -13.76 19.85 13.26
C GLY A 165 -13.82 19.58 11.76
N ILE A 166 -13.32 20.52 10.94
CA ILE A 166 -13.13 20.27 9.52
C ILE A 166 -12.00 19.25 9.39
N PRO A 167 -12.26 18.00 8.93
CA PRO A 167 -11.23 17.00 8.82
C PRO A 167 -10.13 17.52 7.91
N ASN A 168 -8.88 17.33 8.33
CA ASN A 168 -7.73 17.63 7.49
C ASN A 168 -7.80 16.81 6.20
N GLU A 169 -7.46 17.41 5.06
CA GLU A 169 -7.37 16.76 3.75
C GLU A 169 -6.62 15.42 3.81
N THR A 170 -5.55 15.34 4.60
CA THR A 170 -4.78 14.10 4.82
C THR A 170 -5.64 12.97 5.43
N ILE A 171 -6.53 13.30 6.36
CA ILE A 171 -7.42 12.33 7.01
C ILE A 171 -8.46 11.84 6.00
N ILE A 172 -9.10 12.76 5.27
CA ILE A 172 -10.09 12.41 4.25
C ILE A 172 -9.49 11.47 3.20
N ASN A 173 -8.31 11.82 2.69
CA ASN A 173 -7.61 11.00 1.71
C ASN A 173 -7.22 9.63 2.26
N LEU A 174 -6.72 9.55 3.50
CA LEU A 174 -6.40 8.28 4.14
C LEU A 174 -7.63 7.37 4.28
N PHE A 175 -8.76 7.93 4.72
CA PHE A 175 -9.99 7.14 4.82
C PHE A 175 -10.49 6.68 3.44
N ALA A 176 -10.43 7.54 2.43
CA ALA A 176 -10.83 7.20 1.07
C ALA A 176 -9.98 6.07 0.48
N GLU A 177 -8.66 6.16 0.58
CA GLU A 177 -7.73 5.09 0.17
C GLU A 177 -8.02 3.79 0.93
N SER A 178 -8.23 3.88 2.25
CA SER A 178 -8.54 2.70 3.07
C SER A 178 -9.85 2.03 2.67
N VAL A 179 -10.90 2.82 2.35
CA VAL A 179 -12.18 2.30 1.86
C VAL A 179 -11.98 1.58 0.54
N SER A 180 -11.25 2.18 -0.41
CA SER A 180 -10.98 1.58 -1.71
C SER A 180 -10.22 0.27 -1.57
N VAL A 181 -9.07 0.29 -0.89
CA VAL A 181 -8.20 -0.88 -0.68
C VAL A 181 -8.93 -2.01 0.05
N THR A 182 -9.72 -1.68 1.10
CA THR A 182 -10.51 -2.68 1.84
C THR A 182 -11.59 -3.28 0.96
N THR A 183 -12.27 -2.45 0.17
CA THR A 183 -13.31 -2.89 -0.76
C THR A 183 -12.77 -3.88 -1.78
N ASP A 184 -11.65 -3.53 -2.42
CA ASP A 184 -11.05 -4.36 -3.45
C ASP A 184 -10.49 -5.68 -2.87
N ALA A 185 -9.90 -5.65 -1.67
CA ALA A 185 -9.49 -6.84 -0.95
C ALA A 185 -10.66 -7.80 -0.69
N LEU A 186 -11.79 -7.29 -0.19
CA LEU A 186 -12.97 -8.10 0.09
C LEU A 186 -13.61 -8.66 -1.19
N ILE A 187 -13.69 -7.87 -2.27
CA ILE A 187 -14.18 -8.32 -3.57
C ILE A 187 -13.26 -9.41 -4.14
N GLN A 188 -11.95 -9.26 -3.98
CA GLN A 188 -11.00 -10.26 -4.44
C GLN A 188 -11.15 -11.58 -3.69
N VAL A 189 -11.32 -11.56 -2.37
CA VAL A 189 -11.64 -12.77 -1.58
C VAL A 189 -12.97 -13.37 -2.02
N ALA A 190 -14.01 -12.56 -2.22
CA ALA A 190 -15.33 -13.03 -2.68
C ALA A 190 -15.31 -13.68 -4.06
N SER A 191 -14.36 -13.29 -4.93
CA SER A 191 -14.20 -13.85 -6.28
C SER A 191 -13.53 -15.23 -6.31
N GLN A 192 -12.82 -15.59 -5.24
CA GLN A 192 -12.11 -16.86 -5.12
C GLN A 192 -13.04 -17.93 -4.55
N ALA A 193 -13.31 -18.99 -5.31
CA ALA A 193 -14.27 -20.03 -4.93
C ALA A 193 -13.96 -20.69 -3.57
N ASP A 194 -12.68 -20.93 -3.30
CA ASP A 194 -12.21 -21.59 -2.06
C ASP A 194 -12.22 -20.67 -0.84
N SER A 195 -12.13 -19.36 -1.03
CA SER A 195 -12.03 -18.36 0.04
C SER A 195 -13.35 -17.64 0.33
N ARG A 196 -14.36 -17.81 -0.55
CA ARG A 196 -15.64 -17.09 -0.44
C ARG A 196 -16.33 -17.31 0.91
N HIS A 197 -16.26 -18.54 1.45
CA HIS A 197 -16.85 -18.87 2.76
C HIS A 197 -16.23 -18.11 3.92
N ALA A 198 -15.02 -17.57 3.72
CA ALA A 198 -14.38 -16.71 4.71
C ALA A 198 -15.16 -15.42 4.97
N LEU A 199 -16.04 -15.01 4.08
CA LEU A 199 -16.83 -13.78 4.22
C LEU A 199 -18.23 -14.03 4.79
N ASP A 200 -18.70 -15.27 4.90
CA ASP A 200 -20.09 -15.58 5.30
C ASP A 200 -20.48 -15.00 6.67
N LYS A 201 -19.52 -14.83 7.57
CA LYS A 201 -19.73 -14.27 8.91
C LYS A 201 -19.41 -12.79 9.02
N LEU A 202 -18.78 -12.20 8.00
CA LEU A 202 -18.43 -10.79 8.00
C LEU A 202 -19.68 -9.95 7.71
N HIS A 203 -20.03 -9.04 8.61
CA HIS A 203 -21.22 -8.19 8.44
C HIS A 203 -20.89 -6.69 8.54
N GLU A 204 -19.69 -6.34 8.96
CA GLU A 204 -19.29 -4.96 9.18
C GLU A 204 -17.79 -4.75 8.95
N VAL A 205 -17.43 -3.57 8.49
CA VAL A 205 -16.06 -3.05 8.38
C VAL A 205 -16.00 -1.75 9.15
N ASP A 206 -15.14 -1.67 10.15
CA ASP A 206 -14.90 -0.46 10.94
C ASP A 206 -13.53 0.13 10.64
N LEU A 207 -13.51 1.35 10.10
CA LEU A 207 -12.31 2.14 9.92
C LEU A 207 -12.10 3.03 11.14
N ILE A 208 -11.04 2.78 11.90
CA ILE A 208 -10.74 3.50 13.13
C ILE A 208 -9.30 4.04 13.12
N GLU A 209 -9.07 5.18 13.79
CA GLU A 209 -7.70 5.62 14.03
C GLU A 209 -6.97 4.72 15.02
N GLY A 210 -5.72 4.41 14.75
CA GLY A 210 -4.88 3.61 15.65
C GLY A 210 -3.47 3.38 15.10
N ARG A 211 -2.52 3.11 15.97
CA ARG A 211 -1.11 2.89 15.63
C ARG A 211 -0.62 1.55 16.17
N PRO A 212 0.16 0.82 15.37
CA PRO A 212 0.43 0.97 13.93
C PRO A 212 -0.79 0.63 13.05
N PRO A 213 -0.77 0.94 11.73
CA PRO A 213 -1.79 0.48 10.79
C PRO A 213 -1.89 -1.05 10.84
N SER A 214 -3.10 -1.57 10.93
CA SER A 214 -3.34 -3.01 11.05
C SER A 214 -4.77 -3.37 10.69
N ALA A 215 -5.02 -4.66 10.46
CA ALA A 215 -6.36 -5.20 10.31
C ALA A 215 -6.52 -6.43 11.21
N HIS A 216 -7.72 -6.68 11.73
CA HIS A 216 -8.10 -7.91 12.43
C HIS A 216 -9.61 -8.08 12.41
N ILE A 217 -10.09 -9.31 12.63
CA ILE A 217 -11.51 -9.61 12.73
C ILE A 217 -11.86 -9.90 14.18
N GLU A 218 -12.94 -9.31 14.64
CA GLU A 218 -13.52 -9.55 15.95
C GLU A 218 -15.04 -9.61 15.84
N ASN A 219 -15.65 -10.74 16.25
CA ASN A 219 -17.11 -10.94 16.25
C ASN A 219 -17.79 -10.65 14.89
N GLY A 220 -17.14 -10.99 13.77
CA GLY A 220 -17.66 -10.72 12.42
C GLY A 220 -17.52 -9.28 11.95
N VAL A 221 -16.77 -8.45 12.65
CA VAL A 221 -16.39 -7.09 12.26
C VAL A 221 -14.93 -7.07 11.84
N LEU A 222 -14.65 -6.61 10.64
CA LEU A 222 -13.30 -6.31 10.19
C LEU A 222 -12.89 -4.92 10.67
N ILE A 223 -12.00 -4.87 11.65
CA ILE A 223 -11.46 -3.62 12.19
C ILE A 223 -10.18 -3.27 11.44
N VAL A 224 -10.19 -2.13 10.76
CA VAL A 224 -9.06 -1.57 10.01
C VAL A 224 -8.55 -0.34 10.74
N LYS A 225 -7.33 -0.43 11.30
CA LYS A 225 -6.68 0.68 12.02
C LYS A 225 -5.87 1.54 11.08
N LEU A 226 -6.08 2.84 11.16
CA LEU A 226 -5.48 3.87 10.31
C LEU A 226 -4.58 4.77 11.12
N ASP A 227 -3.35 5.05 10.63
CA ASP A 227 -2.40 5.97 11.26
C ASP A 227 -2.21 7.23 10.39
N PRO A 228 -2.92 8.34 10.67
CA PRO A 228 -2.83 9.56 9.86
C PRO A 228 -1.42 10.17 9.79
N SER A 229 -0.55 9.85 10.76
CA SER A 229 0.82 10.36 10.76
C SER A 229 1.71 9.80 9.63
N ARG A 230 1.26 8.74 8.96
CA ARG A 230 1.98 8.07 7.87
C ARG A 230 1.49 8.45 6.48
N GLY A 231 0.55 9.40 6.39
CA GLY A 231 -0.01 9.87 5.13
C GLY A 231 -1.04 8.91 4.52
N ALA A 232 -1.51 9.21 3.30
CA ALA A 232 -2.58 8.50 2.65
C ALA A 232 -2.23 7.02 2.39
N TRP A 233 -1.04 6.73 1.87
CA TRP A 233 -0.68 5.38 1.42
C TRP A 233 0.02 4.50 2.45
N GLY A 234 0.68 5.11 3.44
CA GLY A 234 1.36 4.37 4.51
C GLY A 234 0.54 4.24 5.78
N GLY A 235 -0.58 4.96 5.85
CA GLY A 235 -1.43 5.05 7.03
C GLY A 235 -2.48 3.94 7.14
N HIS A 236 -2.61 3.06 6.16
CA HIS A 236 -3.54 1.93 6.17
C HIS A 236 -2.82 0.60 5.87
N PRO A 237 -3.39 -0.56 6.23
CA PRO A 237 -2.89 -1.86 5.80
C PRO A 237 -3.16 -2.07 4.30
N SER A 238 -2.29 -2.80 3.60
CA SER A 238 -2.49 -3.16 2.20
C SER A 238 -3.65 -4.13 1.99
N SER A 239 -4.16 -4.21 0.75
CA SER A 239 -5.16 -5.20 0.34
C SER A 239 -4.69 -6.62 0.68
N LYS A 240 -3.43 -6.95 0.44
CA LYS A 240 -2.86 -8.26 0.75
C LYS A 240 -2.90 -8.56 2.25
N ARG A 241 -2.60 -7.59 3.12
CA ARG A 241 -2.74 -7.76 4.58
C ARG A 241 -4.18 -7.98 4.98
N ILE A 242 -5.11 -7.22 4.43
CA ILE A 242 -6.55 -7.37 4.70
C ILE A 242 -7.04 -8.75 4.25
N MET A 243 -6.68 -9.18 3.04
CA MET A 243 -7.01 -10.51 2.53
C MET A 243 -6.49 -11.62 3.45
N ASN A 244 -5.24 -11.54 3.89
CA ASN A 244 -4.63 -12.51 4.79
C ASN A 244 -5.40 -12.59 6.12
N VAL A 245 -5.81 -11.45 6.68
CA VAL A 245 -6.61 -11.39 7.91
C VAL A 245 -7.99 -12.03 7.71
N VAL A 246 -8.65 -11.73 6.60
CA VAL A 246 -9.98 -12.31 6.29
C VAL A 246 -9.88 -13.82 6.12
N MET A 247 -8.88 -14.32 5.41
CA MET A 247 -8.70 -15.75 5.17
C MET A 247 -8.28 -16.52 6.44
N THR A 248 -7.42 -15.94 7.31
CA THR A 248 -6.91 -16.60 8.51
C THR A 248 -7.78 -16.39 9.74
N GLY A 249 -8.36 -15.20 9.91
CA GLY A 249 -9.15 -14.84 11.10
C GLY A 249 -10.44 -15.61 11.24
N LEU A 250 -10.99 -16.12 10.17
CA LEU A 250 -12.22 -16.94 10.18
C LEU A 250 -11.94 -18.42 10.44
N ASP A 251 -10.74 -18.91 10.13
CA ASP A 251 -10.31 -20.27 10.46
C ASP A 251 -10.17 -20.49 11.99
N ASP A 252 -9.76 -19.46 12.73
CA ASP A 252 -9.60 -19.53 14.18
C ASP A 252 -10.94 -19.52 14.93
N GLU A 253 -11.95 -18.80 14.44
CA GLU A 253 -13.31 -18.83 15.03
C GLU A 253 -14.05 -20.15 14.79
N THR A 254 -13.72 -20.86 13.70
CA THR A 254 -14.37 -22.14 13.36
C THR A 254 -13.78 -23.31 14.16
N ARG A 255 -12.60 -23.12 14.79
CA ARG A 255 -11.93 -24.13 15.63
C ARG A 255 -12.20 -24.01 17.12
N ARG A 256 -12.98 -23.03 17.57
CA ARG A 256 -13.44 -22.85 18.96
C ARG A 256 -14.90 -23.26 19.10
#